data_d59e83fabbb143f067e428f8e2a94ce6
#
_entry.id   d59e83fabbb143f067e428f8e2a94ce6
#
_cell.length_a   1.000
_cell.length_b   1.000
_cell.length_c   1.000
_cell.angle_alpha   90.00
_cell.angle_beta   90.00
_cell.angle_gamma   90.00
#
_symmetry.space_group_name_H-M   'P 1'
#
loop_
_entity.id
_entity.type
_entity.pdbx_description
1 polymer ?
#
loop_
_entity_poly.entity_id
_entity_poly.type
_entity_poly.pdbx_seq_one_letter_code
_entity_poly.pdbx_strand_id
1 'polypeptide(L)'
;MYADMGANEKAAYACGGIVVAGVLYLVAALIFKLVGVNRVMRFLPPVVTGPIIICIGLSLASSAISNASTNWLLAVVALAVIIIFNIWGKGMFKIIPILMGVIISYAFALILNAFGVTNPDGSAILNFASVSSASWIGFPKFQICKFDITAILVMAPIAIATMMEHVGDMSAISATVDENFIADPGLHRTIMGDGLATAFAGLIGGPANTTYGENTG
;
A
#
# COMPACT_ATOMS: atom_id res chain seq x y z
N MET A 1 12.33 -23.66 -7.55
CA MET A 1 11.19 -23.77 -8.47
C MET A 1 10.98 -22.51 -9.32
N TYR A 2 11.07 -21.30 -8.76
CA TYR A 2 10.82 -20.07 -9.54
C TYR A 2 12.05 -19.42 -10.16
N ALA A 3 13.28 -19.92 -9.92
CA ALA A 3 14.51 -19.27 -10.35
C ALA A 3 14.59 -19.09 -11.89
N ASP A 4 14.18 -20.11 -12.64
CA ASP A 4 14.29 -20.15 -14.09
C ASP A 4 13.03 -19.69 -14.84
N MET A 5 11.98 -19.28 -14.12
CA MET A 5 10.74 -18.80 -14.72
C MET A 5 10.85 -17.36 -15.18
N GLY A 6 10.17 -17.01 -16.28
CA GLY A 6 10.03 -15.63 -16.73
C GLY A 6 9.23 -14.76 -15.75
N ALA A 7 9.45 -13.44 -15.77
CA ALA A 7 8.79 -12.50 -14.87
C ALA A 7 7.25 -12.61 -14.91
N ASN A 8 6.68 -12.77 -16.10
CA ASN A 8 5.21 -12.92 -16.26
C ASN A 8 4.69 -14.21 -15.62
N GLU A 9 5.46 -15.29 -15.68
CA GLU A 9 5.03 -16.55 -15.08
C GLU A 9 5.10 -16.51 -13.56
N LYS A 10 6.14 -15.90 -13.00
CA LYS A 10 6.24 -15.61 -11.55
C LYS A 10 5.06 -14.77 -11.07
N ALA A 11 4.68 -13.74 -11.84
CA ALA A 11 3.53 -12.91 -11.55
C ALA A 11 2.21 -13.70 -11.54
N ALA A 12 2.02 -14.65 -12.48
CA ALA A 12 0.82 -15.48 -12.52
C ALA A 12 0.66 -16.34 -11.25
N TYR A 13 1.75 -16.91 -10.73
CA TYR A 13 1.73 -17.67 -9.48
C TYR A 13 1.52 -16.77 -8.25
N ALA A 14 2.12 -15.59 -8.23
CA ALA A 14 1.86 -14.61 -7.19
C ALA A 14 0.38 -14.20 -7.16
N CYS A 15 -0.23 -13.98 -8.33
CA CYS A 15 -1.66 -13.67 -8.45
C CYS A 15 -2.54 -14.80 -7.90
N GLY A 16 -2.17 -16.07 -8.08
CA GLY A 16 -2.88 -17.20 -7.46
C GLY A 16 -2.83 -17.15 -5.93
N GLY A 17 -1.70 -16.78 -5.35
CA GLY A 17 -1.57 -16.53 -3.91
C GLY A 17 -2.44 -15.35 -3.44
N ILE A 18 -2.52 -14.27 -4.24
CA ILE A 18 -3.37 -13.11 -3.97
C ILE A 18 -4.86 -13.50 -3.97
N VAL A 19 -5.30 -14.34 -4.90
CA VAL A 19 -6.70 -14.84 -4.91
C VAL A 19 -7.01 -15.56 -3.61
N VAL A 20 -6.12 -16.44 -3.15
CA VAL A 20 -6.31 -17.17 -1.90
C VAL A 20 -6.30 -16.23 -0.70
N ALA A 21 -5.43 -15.20 -0.69
CA ALA A 21 -5.44 -14.16 0.32
C ALA A 21 -6.80 -13.45 0.37
N GLY A 22 -7.37 -13.06 -0.78
CA GLY A 22 -8.71 -12.46 -0.85
C GLY A 22 -9.80 -13.39 -0.32
N VAL A 23 -9.72 -14.71 -0.61
CA VAL A 23 -10.65 -15.71 -0.05
C VAL A 23 -10.51 -15.80 1.48
N LEU A 24 -9.30 -15.72 2.03
CA LEU A 24 -9.09 -15.68 3.49
C LEU A 24 -9.75 -14.46 4.13
N TYR A 25 -9.75 -13.29 3.47
CA TYR A 25 -10.52 -12.12 3.90
C TYR A 25 -12.02 -12.38 3.93
N LEU A 26 -12.57 -13.09 2.94
CA LEU A 26 -13.99 -13.46 2.92
C LEU A 26 -14.35 -14.41 4.07
N VAL A 27 -13.49 -15.38 4.35
CA VAL A 27 -13.64 -16.28 5.51
C VAL A 27 -13.58 -15.49 6.81
N ALA A 28 -12.62 -14.55 6.94
CA ALA A 28 -12.52 -13.68 8.10
C ALA A 28 -13.77 -12.81 8.25
N ALA A 29 -14.26 -12.19 7.17
CA ALA A 29 -15.48 -11.40 7.18
C ALA A 29 -16.70 -12.21 7.65
N LEU A 30 -16.80 -13.46 7.23
CA LEU A 30 -17.84 -14.36 7.70
C LEU A 30 -17.71 -14.65 9.21
N ILE A 31 -16.49 -14.90 9.69
CA ILE A 31 -16.21 -15.08 11.13
C ILE A 31 -16.61 -13.81 11.91
N PHE A 32 -16.22 -12.62 11.45
CA PHE A 32 -16.60 -11.35 12.08
C PHE A 32 -18.12 -11.17 12.13
N LYS A 33 -18.83 -11.58 11.07
CA LYS A 33 -20.29 -11.51 11.01
C LYS A 33 -20.97 -12.49 11.99
N LEU A 34 -20.48 -13.72 12.09
CA LEU A 34 -21.09 -14.78 12.92
C LEU A 34 -20.74 -14.62 14.40
N VAL A 35 -19.49 -14.33 14.71
CA VAL A 35 -18.99 -14.24 16.09
C VAL A 35 -19.32 -12.87 16.72
N GLY A 36 -19.43 -11.85 15.88
CA GLY A 36 -19.66 -10.46 16.30
C GLY A 36 -18.34 -9.71 16.53
N VAL A 37 -18.34 -8.45 16.11
CA VAL A 37 -17.16 -7.57 16.15
C VAL A 37 -16.57 -7.46 17.56
N ASN A 38 -17.39 -7.31 18.58
CA ASN A 38 -16.94 -7.15 19.97
C ASN A 38 -16.11 -8.34 20.49
N ARG A 39 -16.45 -9.57 20.07
CA ARG A 39 -15.69 -10.76 20.46
C ARG A 39 -14.39 -10.85 19.70
N VAL A 40 -14.42 -10.54 18.41
CA VAL A 40 -13.20 -10.57 17.57
C VAL A 40 -12.22 -9.49 18.03
N MET A 41 -12.68 -8.27 18.32
CA MET A 41 -11.84 -7.17 18.84
C MET A 41 -11.23 -7.48 20.21
N ARG A 42 -11.76 -8.44 20.96
CA ARG A 42 -11.11 -8.93 22.19
C ARG A 42 -9.84 -9.74 21.89
N PHE A 43 -9.78 -10.43 20.74
CA PHE A 43 -8.57 -11.16 20.29
C PHE A 43 -7.62 -10.26 19.52
N LEU A 44 -8.12 -9.13 18.98
CA LEU A 44 -7.37 -8.17 18.19
C LEU A 44 -7.36 -6.77 18.86
N PRO A 45 -6.91 -6.69 20.13
CA PRO A 45 -6.84 -5.39 20.80
C PRO A 45 -5.73 -4.51 20.16
N PRO A 46 -5.81 -3.17 20.34
CA PRO A 46 -4.81 -2.23 19.81
C PRO A 46 -3.36 -2.55 20.20
N VAL A 47 -3.17 -3.23 21.36
CA VAL A 47 -1.85 -3.70 21.80
C VAL A 47 -1.25 -4.78 20.89
N VAL A 48 -2.07 -5.47 20.08
CA VAL A 48 -1.62 -6.45 19.09
C VAL A 48 -1.50 -5.79 17.71
N THR A 49 -2.50 -5.02 17.28
CA THR A 49 -2.52 -4.39 15.96
C THR A 49 -1.44 -3.32 15.82
N GLY A 50 -1.18 -2.53 16.86
CA GLY A 50 -0.15 -1.50 16.86
C GLY A 50 1.26 -2.03 16.52
N PRO A 51 1.79 -3.01 17.25
CA PRO A 51 3.08 -3.63 16.91
C PRO A 51 3.15 -4.24 15.52
N ILE A 52 2.06 -4.81 15.00
CA ILE A 52 2.01 -5.36 13.63
C ILE A 52 2.21 -4.25 12.61
N ILE A 53 1.50 -3.11 12.75
CA ILE A 53 1.65 -1.94 11.88
C ILE A 53 3.09 -1.40 11.94
N ILE A 54 3.68 -1.32 13.14
CA ILE A 54 5.09 -0.93 13.30
C ILE A 54 6.03 -1.90 12.56
N CYS A 55 5.82 -3.21 12.66
CA CYS A 55 6.62 -4.20 11.95
C CYS A 55 6.47 -4.07 10.43
N ILE A 56 5.27 -3.79 9.91
CA ILE A 56 5.04 -3.52 8.49
C ILE A 56 5.85 -2.29 8.07
N GLY A 57 5.75 -1.18 8.80
CA GLY A 57 6.52 0.03 8.53
C GLY A 57 8.04 -0.21 8.54
N LEU A 58 8.55 -0.95 9.52
CA LEU A 58 9.96 -1.31 9.59
C LEU A 58 10.41 -2.21 8.44
N SER A 59 9.57 -3.12 7.99
CA SER A 59 9.88 -3.97 6.82
C SER A 59 10.01 -3.17 5.52
N LEU A 60 9.26 -2.07 5.40
CA LEU A 60 9.33 -1.15 4.26
C LEU A 60 10.49 -0.14 4.35
N ALA A 61 11.10 0.00 5.53
CA ALA A 61 12.18 0.97 5.76
C ALA A 61 13.39 0.74 4.84
N SER A 62 13.74 -0.53 4.57
CA SER A 62 14.83 -0.87 3.65
C SER A 62 14.57 -0.38 2.23
N SER A 63 13.33 -0.49 1.74
CA SER A 63 12.91 0.02 0.44
C SER A 63 12.94 1.55 0.41
N ALA A 64 12.48 2.20 1.47
CA ALA A 64 12.52 3.65 1.60
C ALA A 64 13.95 4.19 1.57
N ILE A 65 14.88 3.55 2.31
CA ILE A 65 16.30 3.91 2.31
C ILE A 65 16.93 3.69 0.93
N SER A 66 16.63 2.57 0.28
CA SER A 66 17.12 2.29 -1.08
C SER A 66 16.64 3.34 -2.08
N ASN A 67 15.38 3.74 -2.03
CA ASN A 67 14.85 4.80 -2.88
C ASN A 67 15.47 6.17 -2.55
N ALA A 68 15.61 6.51 -1.26
CA ALA A 68 16.24 7.76 -0.82
C ALA A 68 17.72 7.86 -1.22
N SER A 69 18.45 6.74 -1.24
CA SER A 69 19.87 6.69 -1.60
C SER A 69 20.15 7.07 -3.06
N THR A 70 19.14 7.02 -3.93
CA THR A 70 19.25 7.49 -5.32
C THR A 70 19.59 8.98 -5.36
N ASN A 71 18.97 9.78 -4.47
CA ASN A 71 19.29 11.21 -4.32
C ASN A 71 18.88 11.69 -2.92
N TRP A 72 19.84 11.71 -1.99
CA TRP A 72 19.61 12.11 -0.60
C TRP A 72 19.12 13.56 -0.46
N LEU A 73 19.55 14.46 -1.34
CA LEU A 73 19.11 15.86 -1.31
C LEU A 73 17.60 15.95 -1.53
N LEU A 74 17.09 15.27 -2.55
CA LEU A 74 15.64 15.22 -2.84
C LEU A 74 14.87 14.55 -1.72
N ALA A 75 15.39 13.46 -1.17
CA ALA A 75 14.75 12.74 -0.05
C ALA A 75 14.62 13.64 1.19
N VAL A 76 15.67 14.38 1.54
CA VAL A 76 15.65 15.33 2.67
C VAL A 76 14.68 16.48 2.41
N VAL A 77 14.65 17.03 1.19
CA VAL A 77 13.70 18.10 0.82
C VAL A 77 12.26 17.58 0.94
N ALA A 78 11.96 16.40 0.42
CA ALA A 78 10.62 15.81 0.51
C ALA A 78 10.19 15.63 1.99
N LEU A 79 11.06 15.04 2.81
CA LEU A 79 10.81 14.83 4.23
C LEU A 79 10.62 16.17 4.99
N ALA A 80 11.48 17.15 4.73
CA ALA A 80 11.38 18.47 5.36
C ALA A 80 10.05 19.14 5.01
N VAL A 81 9.63 19.09 3.75
CA VAL A 81 8.33 19.64 3.31
C VAL A 81 7.18 18.96 4.02
N ILE A 82 7.16 17.61 4.09
CA ILE A 82 6.11 16.86 4.80
C ILE A 82 6.04 17.29 6.26
N ILE A 83 7.19 17.40 6.96
CA ILE A 83 7.25 17.81 8.37
C ILE A 83 6.72 19.24 8.53
N ILE A 84 7.14 20.16 7.66
CA ILE A 84 6.71 21.57 7.70
C ILE A 84 5.18 21.66 7.56
N PHE A 85 4.61 21.01 6.56
CA PHE A 85 3.16 21.06 6.34
C PHE A 85 2.39 20.32 7.43
N ASN A 86 2.92 19.26 8.01
CA ASN A 86 2.30 18.53 9.12
C ASN A 86 2.23 19.39 10.39
N ILE A 87 3.32 20.13 10.72
CA ILE A 87 3.42 20.91 11.97
C ILE A 87 2.79 22.29 11.81
N TRP A 88 3.13 23.01 10.75
CA TRP A 88 2.73 24.41 10.55
C TRP A 88 1.63 24.60 9.49
N GLY A 89 1.26 23.56 8.77
CA GLY A 89 0.19 23.61 7.80
C GLY A 89 -1.15 24.03 8.43
N LYS A 90 -1.94 24.80 7.68
CA LYS A 90 -3.28 25.25 8.08
C LYS A 90 -4.31 24.84 7.03
N GLY A 91 -5.54 24.52 7.49
CA GLY A 91 -6.62 24.13 6.59
C GLY A 91 -6.24 22.90 5.75
N MET A 92 -6.50 22.94 4.46
CA MET A 92 -6.26 21.85 3.51
C MET A 92 -4.80 21.36 3.52
N PHE A 93 -3.82 22.25 3.63
CA PHE A 93 -2.39 21.90 3.61
C PHE A 93 -1.95 21.01 4.79
N LYS A 94 -2.65 21.10 5.92
CA LYS A 94 -2.40 20.22 7.06
C LYS A 94 -2.95 18.80 6.81
N ILE A 95 -3.97 18.70 5.96
CA ILE A 95 -4.64 17.42 5.65
C ILE A 95 -3.83 16.61 4.63
N ILE A 96 -3.13 17.28 3.70
CA ILE A 96 -2.42 16.65 2.58
C ILE A 96 -0.90 16.87 2.60
N PRO A 97 -0.20 16.68 3.73
CA PRO A 97 1.23 16.99 3.84
C PRO A 97 2.10 16.13 2.93
N ILE A 98 1.74 14.84 2.74
CA ILE A 98 2.46 13.91 1.87
C ILE A 98 2.36 14.35 0.42
N LEU A 99 1.18 14.74 -0.06
CA LEU A 99 0.99 15.24 -1.41
C LEU A 99 1.80 16.52 -1.65
N MET A 100 1.85 17.43 -0.67
CA MET A 100 2.69 18.62 -0.75
C MET A 100 4.17 18.30 -0.81
N GLY A 101 4.62 17.28 -0.05
CA GLY A 101 5.96 16.73 -0.13
C GLY A 101 6.32 16.26 -1.53
N VAL A 102 5.45 15.47 -2.16
CA VAL A 102 5.64 14.97 -3.52
C VAL A 102 5.69 16.12 -4.54
N ILE A 103 4.72 17.04 -4.52
CA ILE A 103 4.64 18.14 -5.48
C ILE A 103 5.87 19.05 -5.38
N ILE A 104 6.23 19.48 -4.16
CA ILE A 104 7.32 20.44 -3.96
C ILE A 104 8.68 19.80 -4.24
N SER A 105 8.90 18.55 -3.80
CA SER A 105 10.15 17.85 -4.12
C SER A 105 10.28 17.54 -5.61
N TYR A 106 9.19 17.25 -6.30
CA TYR A 106 9.21 17.08 -7.75
C TYR A 106 9.50 18.39 -8.48
N ALA A 107 8.87 19.50 -8.06
CA ALA A 107 9.19 20.83 -8.61
C ALA A 107 10.65 21.20 -8.38
N PHE A 108 11.19 20.91 -7.20
CA PHE A 108 12.62 21.10 -6.90
C PHE A 108 13.51 20.22 -7.79
N ALA A 109 13.14 18.95 -8.01
CA ALA A 109 13.83 18.06 -8.93
C ALA A 109 13.84 18.61 -10.38
N LEU A 110 12.72 19.20 -10.85
CA LEU A 110 12.65 19.86 -12.17
C LEU A 110 13.62 21.01 -12.27
N ILE A 111 13.71 21.85 -11.23
CA ILE A 111 14.65 22.98 -11.18
C ILE A 111 16.09 22.47 -11.25
N LEU A 112 16.46 21.50 -10.43
CA LEU A 112 17.81 20.92 -10.44
C LEU A 112 18.15 20.32 -11.82
N ASN A 113 17.22 19.59 -12.41
CA ASN A 113 17.39 18.99 -13.73
C ASN A 113 17.58 20.07 -14.83
N ALA A 114 16.88 21.21 -14.73
CA ALA A 114 17.04 22.33 -15.65
C ALA A 114 18.42 23.00 -15.53
N PHE A 115 19.02 23.02 -14.33
CA PHE A 115 20.38 23.47 -14.09
C PHE A 115 21.46 22.44 -14.46
N GLY A 116 21.09 21.28 -14.99
CA GLY A 116 22.02 20.23 -15.40
C GLY A 116 22.62 19.45 -14.22
N VAL A 117 22.03 19.52 -13.04
CA VAL A 117 22.47 18.72 -11.90
C VAL A 117 22.08 17.26 -12.15
N THR A 118 22.99 16.34 -11.88
CA THR A 118 22.79 14.89 -12.03
C THR A 118 22.74 14.19 -10.68
N ASN A 119 22.22 12.98 -10.65
CA ASN A 119 22.33 12.11 -9.51
C ASN A 119 23.79 11.73 -9.22
N PRO A 120 24.10 11.21 -8.01
CA PRO A 120 25.47 10.78 -7.68
C PRO A 120 26.07 9.73 -8.62
N ASP A 121 25.23 8.95 -9.30
CA ASP A 121 25.62 7.96 -10.32
C ASP A 121 25.82 8.56 -11.72
N GLY A 122 25.69 9.86 -11.89
CA GLY A 122 25.80 10.58 -13.18
C GLY A 122 24.54 10.53 -14.04
N SER A 123 23.47 9.86 -13.60
CA SER A 123 22.20 9.84 -14.33
C SER A 123 21.44 11.15 -14.18
N ALA A 124 20.57 11.48 -15.16
CA ALA A 124 19.69 12.62 -15.05
C ALA A 124 18.71 12.41 -13.88
N ILE A 125 18.43 13.49 -13.12
CA ILE A 125 17.47 13.44 -12.00
C ILE A 125 16.10 13.06 -12.50
N LEU A 126 15.66 13.59 -13.64
CA LEU A 126 14.39 13.27 -14.28
C LEU A 126 14.63 12.83 -15.71
N ASN A 127 14.06 11.68 -16.05
CA ASN A 127 14.12 11.15 -17.42
C ASN A 127 12.68 10.98 -17.95
N PHE A 128 12.34 11.81 -18.93
CA PHE A 128 11.02 11.80 -19.56
C PHE A 128 10.91 10.84 -20.77
N ALA A 129 11.99 10.14 -21.14
CA ALA A 129 11.99 9.25 -22.29
C ALA A 129 10.90 8.16 -22.17
N SER A 130 10.71 7.61 -20.97
CA SER A 130 9.66 6.61 -20.72
C SER A 130 8.26 7.19 -20.90
N VAL A 131 8.06 8.47 -20.54
CA VAL A 131 6.77 9.14 -20.70
C VAL A 131 6.50 9.47 -22.16
N SER A 132 7.52 9.96 -22.88
CA SER A 132 7.38 10.31 -24.30
C SER A 132 7.17 9.08 -25.21
N SER A 133 7.69 7.91 -24.80
CA SER A 133 7.50 6.64 -25.53
C SER A 133 6.26 5.86 -25.09
N ALA A 134 5.60 6.28 -24.02
CA ALA A 134 4.40 5.60 -23.52
C ALA A 134 3.19 5.87 -24.40
N SER A 135 2.38 4.84 -24.65
CA SER A 135 1.08 5.00 -25.30
C SER A 135 0.11 5.74 -24.38
N TRP A 136 -0.58 6.77 -24.90
CA TRP A 136 -1.58 7.52 -24.15
C TRP A 136 -2.78 6.66 -23.72
N ILE A 137 -3.12 5.68 -24.54
CA ILE A 137 -4.18 4.72 -24.28
C ILE A 137 -3.62 3.33 -24.57
N GLY A 138 -3.76 2.42 -23.63
CA GLY A 138 -3.34 1.03 -23.77
C GLY A 138 -4.25 0.11 -22.97
N PHE A 139 -4.53 -1.06 -23.50
CA PHE A 139 -5.21 -2.08 -22.71
C PHE A 139 -4.23 -2.76 -21.75
N PRO A 140 -4.62 -2.99 -20.49
CA PRO A 140 -3.81 -3.74 -19.56
C PRO A 140 -3.61 -5.17 -20.07
N LYS A 141 -2.44 -5.72 -19.82
CA LYS A 141 -2.13 -7.12 -20.14
C LYS A 141 -2.76 -8.00 -19.07
N PHE A 142 -3.98 -8.43 -19.30
CA PHE A 142 -4.63 -9.40 -18.41
C PHE A 142 -3.88 -10.72 -18.42
N GLN A 143 -3.68 -11.28 -17.23
CA GLN A 143 -3.01 -12.55 -17.04
C GLN A 143 -3.87 -13.41 -16.13
N ILE A 144 -4.13 -14.64 -16.54
CA ILE A 144 -4.85 -15.61 -15.72
C ILE A 144 -3.92 -16.10 -14.61
N CYS A 145 -4.40 -16.07 -13.38
CA CYS A 145 -3.66 -16.56 -12.23
C CYS A 145 -3.39 -18.08 -12.32
N LYS A 146 -2.22 -18.50 -11.82
CA LYS A 146 -1.86 -19.91 -11.63
C LYS A 146 -1.74 -20.19 -10.14
N PHE A 147 -2.26 -21.32 -9.70
CA PHE A 147 -2.19 -21.71 -8.29
C PHE A 147 -0.98 -22.60 -8.03
N ASP A 148 -0.25 -22.28 -6.97
CA ASP A 148 0.84 -23.09 -6.45
C ASP A 148 0.86 -23.02 -4.92
N ILE A 149 1.11 -24.17 -4.30
CA ILE A 149 1.08 -24.30 -2.84
C ILE A 149 2.13 -23.40 -2.16
N THR A 150 3.29 -23.22 -2.77
CA THR A 150 4.36 -22.37 -2.22
C THR A 150 3.94 -20.89 -2.20
N ALA A 151 3.36 -20.41 -3.31
CA ALA A 151 2.83 -19.05 -3.38
C ALA A 151 1.72 -18.83 -2.36
N ILE A 152 0.83 -19.80 -2.19
CA ILE A 152 -0.27 -19.75 -1.21
C ILE A 152 0.28 -19.71 0.22
N LEU A 153 1.24 -20.57 0.57
CA LEU A 153 1.84 -20.61 1.92
C LEU A 153 2.61 -19.33 2.27
N VAL A 154 3.14 -18.63 1.28
CA VAL A 154 3.80 -17.33 1.49
C VAL A 154 2.78 -16.21 1.67
N MET A 155 1.71 -16.19 0.85
CA MET A 155 0.73 -15.11 0.85
C MET A 155 -0.29 -15.22 2.00
N ALA A 156 -0.61 -16.41 2.46
CA ALA A 156 -1.61 -16.59 3.51
C ALA A 156 -1.26 -15.91 4.85
N PRO A 157 -0.01 -16.00 5.38
CA PRO A 157 0.37 -15.25 6.57
C PRO A 157 0.35 -13.73 6.37
N ILE A 158 0.71 -13.25 5.17
CA ILE A 158 0.68 -11.84 4.83
C ILE A 158 -0.77 -11.31 4.87
N ALA A 159 -1.74 -12.09 4.36
CA ALA A 159 -3.15 -11.73 4.41
C ALA A 159 -3.66 -11.51 5.85
N ILE A 160 -3.15 -12.27 6.82
CA ILE A 160 -3.50 -12.06 8.23
C ILE A 160 -2.93 -10.72 8.72
N ALA A 161 -1.68 -10.39 8.37
CA ALA A 161 -1.05 -9.13 8.77
C ALA A 161 -1.80 -7.93 8.17
N THR A 162 -2.15 -7.97 6.89
CA THR A 162 -2.90 -6.89 6.22
C THR A 162 -4.36 -6.77 6.71
N MET A 163 -4.99 -7.86 7.14
CA MET A 163 -6.27 -7.78 7.85
C MET A 163 -6.16 -7.02 9.18
N MET A 164 -5.06 -7.20 9.93
CA MET A 164 -4.81 -6.45 11.16
C MET A 164 -4.60 -4.95 10.88
N GLU A 165 -3.87 -4.63 9.82
CA GLU A 165 -3.70 -3.27 9.33
C GLU A 165 -5.07 -2.65 8.99
N HIS A 166 -5.91 -3.35 8.22
CA HIS A 166 -7.26 -2.90 7.88
C HIS A 166 -8.10 -2.57 9.13
N VAL A 167 -8.05 -3.40 10.17
CA VAL A 167 -8.74 -3.12 11.44
C VAL A 167 -8.20 -1.85 12.10
N GLY A 168 -6.90 -1.66 12.09
CA GLY A 168 -6.23 -0.46 12.62
C GLY A 168 -6.65 0.80 11.87
N ASP A 169 -6.65 0.76 10.55
CA ASP A 169 -7.03 1.88 9.68
C ASP A 169 -8.50 2.23 9.81
N MET A 170 -9.39 1.24 9.89
CA MET A 170 -10.81 1.48 10.17
C MET A 170 -11.02 2.15 11.53
N SER A 171 -10.22 1.82 12.53
CA SER A 171 -10.25 2.50 13.83
C SER A 171 -9.74 3.94 13.73
N ALA A 172 -8.68 4.19 12.98
CA ALA A 172 -8.11 5.52 12.77
C ALA A 172 -9.08 6.43 12.00
N ILE A 173 -9.67 5.91 10.90
CA ILE A 173 -10.67 6.64 10.11
C ILE A 173 -11.88 6.96 10.98
N SER A 174 -12.39 6.00 11.75
CA SER A 174 -13.51 6.20 12.67
C SER A 174 -13.25 7.34 13.65
N ALA A 175 -12.04 7.39 14.22
CA ALA A 175 -11.66 8.46 15.14
C ALA A 175 -11.48 9.83 14.43
N THR A 176 -11.06 9.82 13.16
CA THR A 176 -10.81 11.06 12.39
C THR A 176 -12.10 11.75 11.99
N VAL A 177 -13.13 10.99 11.61
CA VAL A 177 -14.44 11.54 11.16
C VAL A 177 -15.51 11.53 12.23
N ASP A 178 -15.18 11.07 13.44
CA ASP A 178 -16.10 10.94 14.60
C ASP A 178 -17.30 10.03 14.30
N GLU A 179 -17.08 8.99 13.51
CA GLU A 179 -18.08 8.01 13.10
C GLU A 179 -17.59 6.59 13.43
N ASN A 180 -18.46 5.69 13.86
CA ASN A 180 -18.05 4.33 14.25
C ASN A 180 -18.23 3.33 13.11
N PHE A 181 -17.33 3.32 12.14
CA PHE A 181 -17.35 2.39 11.01
C PHE A 181 -17.09 0.92 11.38
N ILE A 182 -16.56 0.67 12.57
CA ILE A 182 -16.41 -0.68 13.11
C ILE A 182 -17.76 -1.29 13.44
N ALA A 183 -18.70 -0.46 13.92
CA ALA A 183 -20.06 -0.89 14.26
C ALA A 183 -21.00 -0.80 13.04
N ASP A 184 -21.00 0.33 12.31
CA ASP A 184 -21.83 0.59 11.14
C ASP A 184 -21.00 1.29 10.05
N PRO A 185 -20.88 0.72 8.84
CA PRO A 185 -21.54 -0.48 8.28
C PRO A 185 -21.07 -1.82 8.83
N GLY A 186 -20.07 -1.81 9.72
CA GLY A 186 -19.52 -2.97 10.40
C GLY A 186 -18.28 -3.55 9.70
N LEU A 187 -17.30 -3.87 10.51
CA LEU A 187 -15.98 -4.35 10.06
C LEU A 187 -16.05 -5.58 9.12
N HIS A 188 -17.07 -6.43 9.27
CA HIS A 188 -17.28 -7.56 8.37
C HIS A 188 -17.58 -7.15 6.93
N ARG A 189 -18.21 -5.98 6.69
CA ARG A 189 -18.50 -5.48 5.35
C ARG A 189 -17.27 -4.86 4.70
N THR A 190 -16.47 -4.10 5.47
CA THR A 190 -15.25 -3.49 4.96
C THR A 190 -14.21 -4.53 4.59
N ILE A 191 -13.98 -5.54 5.45
CA ILE A 191 -13.10 -6.68 5.18
C ILE A 191 -13.61 -7.49 3.98
N MET A 192 -14.93 -7.70 3.84
CA MET A 192 -15.50 -8.41 2.70
C MET A 192 -15.25 -7.65 1.39
N GLY A 193 -15.41 -6.32 1.39
CA GLY A 193 -15.15 -5.48 0.22
C GLY A 193 -13.69 -5.56 -0.23
N ASP A 194 -12.76 -5.43 0.70
CA ASP A 194 -11.32 -5.55 0.45
C ASP A 194 -10.95 -6.96 -0.06
N GLY A 195 -11.49 -8.01 0.57
CA GLY A 195 -11.28 -9.39 0.15
C GLY A 195 -11.80 -9.69 -1.25
N LEU A 196 -13.00 -9.21 -1.60
CA LEU A 196 -13.56 -9.36 -2.95
C LEU A 196 -12.71 -8.63 -4.00
N ALA A 197 -12.31 -7.39 -3.69
CA ALA A 197 -11.47 -6.60 -4.59
C ALA A 197 -10.09 -7.26 -4.80
N THR A 198 -9.46 -7.75 -3.73
CA THR A 198 -8.19 -8.48 -3.78
C THR A 198 -8.30 -9.78 -4.57
N ALA A 199 -9.33 -10.59 -4.32
CA ALA A 199 -9.55 -11.83 -5.07
C ALA A 199 -9.79 -11.55 -6.56
N PHE A 200 -10.61 -10.57 -6.88
CA PHE A 200 -10.89 -10.19 -8.27
C PHE A 200 -9.64 -9.66 -8.97
N ALA A 201 -8.86 -8.77 -8.32
CA ALA A 201 -7.60 -8.27 -8.87
C ALA A 201 -6.63 -9.42 -9.18
N GLY A 202 -6.45 -10.36 -8.23
CA GLY A 202 -5.61 -11.54 -8.45
C GLY A 202 -6.07 -12.43 -9.60
N LEU A 203 -7.37 -12.60 -9.80
CA LEU A 203 -7.92 -13.42 -10.92
C LEU A 203 -7.55 -12.85 -12.30
N ILE A 204 -7.52 -11.52 -12.45
CA ILE A 204 -7.24 -10.84 -13.71
C ILE A 204 -5.76 -10.47 -13.88
N GLY A 205 -4.89 -10.86 -12.95
CA GLY A 205 -3.45 -10.59 -13.01
C GLY A 205 -3.04 -9.24 -12.40
N GLY A 206 -3.91 -8.62 -11.61
CA GLY A 206 -3.61 -7.40 -10.86
C GLY A 206 -2.93 -7.66 -9.52
N PRO A 207 -2.35 -6.61 -8.90
CA PRO A 207 -1.80 -6.67 -7.55
C PRO A 207 -2.90 -6.84 -6.51
N ALA A 208 -2.52 -7.26 -5.30
CA ALA A 208 -3.42 -7.28 -4.16
C ALA A 208 -3.88 -5.86 -3.83
N ASN A 209 -5.15 -5.70 -3.48
CA ASN A 209 -5.62 -4.48 -2.85
C ASN A 209 -5.23 -4.50 -1.36
N THR A 210 -5.07 -3.33 -0.81
CA THR A 210 -4.86 -3.15 0.62
C THR A 210 -5.41 -1.79 1.05
N THR A 211 -5.61 -1.61 2.32
CA THR A 211 -5.95 -0.32 2.90
C THR A 211 -4.71 0.56 2.94
N TYR A 212 -4.85 1.83 2.62
CA TYR A 212 -3.77 2.83 2.70
C TYR A 212 -4.05 3.78 3.84
N GLY A 213 -3.42 3.56 4.98
CA GLY A 213 -3.55 4.40 6.17
C GLY A 213 -3.14 5.85 5.93
N GLU A 214 -2.23 6.10 4.98
CA GLU A 214 -1.79 7.43 4.56
C GLU A 214 -2.91 8.30 4.00
N ASN A 215 -3.98 7.68 3.48
CA ASN A 215 -5.14 8.41 2.94
C ASN A 215 -6.11 8.88 4.03
N THR A 216 -5.89 8.49 5.28
CA THR A 216 -6.73 8.91 6.42
C THR A 216 -6.56 10.40 6.74
N GLY A 217 -5.40 10.99 6.44
CA GLY A 217 -5.15 12.44 6.58
C GLY A 217 -5.71 13.25 5.45
#